data_f6fc60055e3debb36a9bcb0c66c042a9
#
_entry.id   f6fc60055e3debb36a9bcb0c66c042a9
#
_cell.length_a   1.000
_cell.length_b   1.000
_cell.length_c   1.000
_cell.angle_alpha   90.00
_cell.angle_beta   90.00
_cell.angle_gamma   90.00
#
_symmetry.space_group_name_H-M   'P 1'
#
loop_
_entity.id
_entity.type
_entity.pdbx_description
1 polymer ?
#
loop_
_entity_poly.entity_id
_entity_poly.type
_entity_poly.pdbx_seq_one_letter_code
_entity_poly.pdbx_strand_id
1 'polypeptide(L)'
;MKRMICVAALVLALCQIALPASAVELDVAGKSAVLMDVATGTILYESNSHERLAPASVTKVMTMLLIMEAVDSGKIALTDTVTASEAAAAKGGSQIYLKAGETMSVSDMLKSIAVSSANDCACAMAEHIAGSESAFVAMMNRRAQELGMNDTSFVNCTGLDDGADAVNHRTSAYDIALMSRQLLKYHPLIKNYTTIWMDTVRGGTFGLSNTNKLIRFYSGATGLKTGFTSGAGYCLSASAMRDGMELIAVVMGAETSQSRNAACKSLLDYGFANFAVVSPDLSDCDNQIPVRLGKDAGVSAVPEADMALLIDKAQKSGVTSEVTLEPTVTAPVSRGQRLGTLTVKSGDLVLKEVPLVAAQEVERLSYGEIYRMVLMRAAMAKADAP
;
A
#
# COMPACT_ATOMS: atom_id res chain seq x y z
N MET A 1 2.79 52.15 43.33
CA MET A 1 1.76 51.79 42.33
C MET A 1 2.44 50.89 41.29
N LYS A 2 2.25 49.59 41.44
CA LYS A 2 2.81 48.59 40.54
C LYS A 2 1.77 48.28 39.43
N ARG A 3 2.11 48.52 38.17
CA ARG A 3 1.28 48.12 37.02
C ARG A 3 1.56 46.67 36.73
N MET A 4 0.59 45.82 36.97
CA MET A 4 0.55 44.44 36.47
C MET A 4 0.16 44.46 34.98
N ILE A 5 1.05 43.98 34.15
CA ILE A 5 0.79 43.72 32.72
C ILE A 5 0.30 42.27 32.63
N CYS A 6 -1.00 42.07 32.38
CA CYS A 6 -1.55 40.77 32.02
C CYS A 6 -1.19 40.47 30.58
N VAL A 7 -0.36 39.47 30.38
CA VAL A 7 -0.14 38.83 29.05
C VAL A 7 -1.29 37.85 28.83
N ALA A 8 -2.25 38.22 27.99
CA ALA A 8 -3.28 37.31 27.52
C ALA A 8 -2.67 36.43 26.44
N ALA A 9 -2.45 35.13 26.75
CA ALA A 9 -2.10 34.12 25.77
C ALA A 9 -3.31 33.87 24.88
N LEU A 10 -3.24 34.32 23.63
CA LEU A 10 -4.24 34.05 22.61
C LEU A 10 -4.00 32.62 22.10
N VAL A 11 -4.75 31.66 22.63
CA VAL A 11 -4.83 30.30 22.05
C VAL A 11 -5.65 30.38 20.76
N LEU A 12 -4.97 30.41 19.62
CA LEU A 12 -5.62 30.20 18.34
C LEU A 12 -6.09 28.73 18.27
N ALA A 13 -7.36 28.50 18.58
CA ALA A 13 -8.03 27.27 18.20
C ALA A 13 -8.11 27.24 16.67
N LEU A 14 -7.32 26.36 16.02
CA LEU A 14 -7.55 25.97 14.64
C LEU A 14 -8.92 25.28 14.60
N CYS A 15 -9.97 26.04 14.30
CA CYS A 15 -11.20 25.48 13.79
C CYS A 15 -10.87 24.83 12.45
N GLN A 16 -10.72 23.53 12.45
CA GLN A 16 -10.84 22.73 11.23
C GLN A 16 -12.28 22.98 10.75
N ILE A 17 -12.43 23.81 9.74
CA ILE A 17 -13.68 23.90 8.97
C ILE A 17 -13.77 22.56 8.24
N ALA A 18 -14.40 21.57 8.88
CA ALA A 18 -14.92 20.42 8.19
C ALA A 18 -15.96 20.95 7.20
N LEU A 19 -15.57 21.14 5.95
CA LEU A 19 -16.52 21.32 4.86
C LEU A 19 -17.46 20.12 4.95
N PRO A 20 -18.78 20.30 5.01
CA PRO A 20 -19.69 19.19 4.89
C PRO A 20 -19.42 18.58 3.51
N ALA A 21 -18.75 17.43 3.48
CA ALA A 21 -18.75 16.61 2.29
C ALA A 21 -20.23 16.35 2.00
N SER A 22 -20.76 17.00 0.95
CA SER A 22 -22.06 16.66 0.42
C SER A 22 -21.96 15.18 0.09
N ALA A 23 -22.54 14.32 0.94
CA ALA A 23 -22.52 12.90 0.74
C ALA A 23 -23.22 12.65 -0.60
N VAL A 24 -22.44 12.41 -1.64
CA VAL A 24 -22.99 11.89 -2.90
C VAL A 24 -23.58 10.54 -2.54
N GLU A 25 -24.88 10.44 -2.58
CA GLU A 25 -25.60 9.20 -2.31
C GLU A 25 -25.31 8.25 -3.49
N LEU A 26 -24.21 7.53 -3.39
CA LEU A 26 -23.89 6.46 -4.32
C LEU A 26 -24.73 5.25 -3.91
N ASP A 27 -25.63 4.84 -4.80
CA ASP A 27 -26.36 3.58 -4.64
C ASP A 27 -25.37 2.40 -4.85
N VAL A 28 -24.79 1.93 -3.75
CA VAL A 28 -23.81 0.85 -3.75
C VAL A 28 -24.49 -0.42 -3.30
N ALA A 29 -24.83 -1.28 -4.25
CA ALA A 29 -25.45 -2.58 -3.99
C ALA A 29 -24.46 -3.51 -3.23
N GLY A 30 -24.68 -3.68 -1.91
CA GLY A 30 -23.88 -4.53 -1.03
C GLY A 30 -24.25 -4.28 0.43
N LYS A 31 -23.90 -5.19 1.33
CA LYS A 31 -24.09 -5.02 2.78
C LYS A 31 -23.06 -4.02 3.35
N SER A 32 -21.87 -4.05 2.82
CA SER A 32 -20.74 -3.21 3.27
C SER A 32 -19.88 -2.81 2.09
N ALA A 33 -19.39 -1.58 2.09
CA ALA A 33 -18.54 -1.06 1.02
C ALA A 33 -17.53 -0.01 1.51
N VAL A 34 -16.38 0.07 0.83
CA VAL A 34 -15.32 1.06 1.04
C VAL A 34 -14.70 1.44 -0.28
N LEU A 35 -14.37 2.72 -0.44
CA LEU A 35 -13.45 3.23 -1.46
C LEU A 35 -12.26 3.88 -0.74
N MET A 36 -11.04 3.43 -1.05
CA MET A 36 -9.79 3.91 -0.45
C MET A 36 -8.78 4.32 -1.51
N ASP A 37 -8.06 5.41 -1.30
CA ASP A 37 -6.87 5.76 -2.07
C ASP A 37 -5.66 4.95 -1.59
N VAL A 38 -4.94 4.31 -2.52
CA VAL A 38 -3.78 3.45 -2.19
C VAL A 38 -2.61 4.26 -1.66
N ALA A 39 -2.33 5.42 -2.25
CA ALA A 39 -1.16 6.22 -1.89
C ALA A 39 -1.25 6.72 -0.44
N THR A 40 -2.36 7.35 -0.07
CA THR A 40 -2.53 7.99 1.23
C THR A 40 -3.22 7.10 2.27
N GLY A 41 -4.02 6.13 1.84
CA GLY A 41 -4.90 5.33 2.70
C GLY A 41 -6.19 6.06 3.11
N THR A 42 -6.47 7.20 2.48
CA THR A 42 -7.68 7.98 2.77
C THR A 42 -8.92 7.26 2.28
N ILE A 43 -9.94 7.21 3.14
CA ILE A 43 -11.26 6.70 2.78
C ILE A 43 -12.03 7.80 2.03
N LEU A 44 -12.49 7.49 0.83
CA LEU A 44 -13.26 8.39 -0.04
C LEU A 44 -14.77 8.13 0.01
N TYR A 45 -15.13 6.90 0.37
CA TYR A 45 -16.51 6.47 0.57
C TYR A 45 -16.53 5.28 1.51
N GLU A 46 -17.52 5.21 2.37
CA GLU A 46 -17.78 4.05 3.21
C GLU A 46 -19.27 3.88 3.51
N SER A 47 -19.67 2.64 3.61
CA SER A 47 -21.02 2.24 4.05
C SER A 47 -20.90 0.94 4.83
N ASN A 48 -21.34 0.94 6.10
CA ASN A 48 -21.21 -0.21 7.01
C ASN A 48 -19.80 -0.85 6.99
N SER A 49 -18.77 -0.01 6.85
CA SER A 49 -17.38 -0.41 6.51
C SER A 49 -16.75 -1.37 7.50
N HIS A 50 -17.18 -1.35 8.77
CA HIS A 50 -16.73 -2.18 9.87
C HIS A 50 -17.66 -3.37 10.19
N GLU A 51 -18.71 -3.61 9.38
CA GLU A 51 -19.55 -4.77 9.55
C GLU A 51 -18.77 -6.08 9.32
N ARG A 52 -18.78 -6.98 10.32
CA ARG A 52 -18.04 -8.25 10.27
C ARG A 52 -18.80 -9.30 9.46
N LEU A 53 -18.38 -9.49 8.22
CA LEU A 53 -18.99 -10.38 7.25
C LEU A 53 -18.02 -11.51 6.85
N ALA A 54 -18.57 -12.59 6.27
CA ALA A 54 -17.75 -13.63 5.65
C ALA A 54 -17.15 -13.11 4.34
N PRO A 55 -15.81 -13.20 4.14
CA PRO A 55 -15.14 -12.67 2.96
C PRO A 55 -15.18 -13.61 1.75
N ALA A 56 -15.51 -14.88 1.93
CA ALA A 56 -15.26 -15.92 0.93
C ALA A 56 -13.81 -15.83 0.41
N SER A 57 -13.57 -16.09 -0.88
CA SER A 57 -12.23 -16.09 -1.46
C SER A 57 -11.51 -14.72 -1.49
N VAL A 58 -12.12 -13.62 -1.02
CA VAL A 58 -11.39 -12.37 -0.80
C VAL A 58 -10.34 -12.55 0.30
N THR A 59 -10.48 -13.52 1.18
CA THR A 59 -9.43 -14.03 2.10
C THR A 59 -8.06 -14.16 1.43
N LYS A 60 -8.03 -14.59 0.17
CA LYS A 60 -6.78 -14.82 -0.56
C LYS A 60 -5.98 -13.56 -0.85
N VAL A 61 -6.52 -12.37 -0.58
CA VAL A 61 -5.72 -11.14 -0.58
C VAL A 61 -4.66 -11.21 0.51
N MET A 62 -5.02 -11.67 1.74
CA MET A 62 -4.05 -11.90 2.81
C MET A 62 -3.08 -13.04 2.46
N THR A 63 -3.59 -14.11 1.84
CA THR A 63 -2.72 -15.22 1.38
C THR A 63 -1.69 -14.73 0.37
N MET A 64 -2.10 -13.95 -0.65
CA MET A 64 -1.19 -13.36 -1.62
C MET A 64 -0.22 -12.35 -0.97
N LEU A 65 -0.68 -11.56 0.01
CA LEU A 65 0.17 -10.65 0.76
C LEU A 65 1.32 -11.39 1.45
N LEU A 66 1.04 -12.44 2.19
CA LEU A 66 2.06 -13.22 2.88
C LEU A 66 3.00 -13.96 1.91
N ILE A 67 2.50 -14.40 0.74
CA ILE A 67 3.35 -14.95 -0.32
C ILE A 67 4.32 -13.88 -0.82
N MET A 68 3.82 -12.69 -1.12
CA MET A 68 4.66 -11.60 -1.62
C MET A 68 5.67 -11.11 -0.58
N GLU A 69 5.28 -11.01 0.68
CA GLU A 69 6.21 -10.69 1.79
C GLU A 69 7.32 -11.75 1.91
N ALA A 70 7.00 -13.03 1.73
CA ALA A 70 7.99 -14.10 1.73
C ALA A 70 8.95 -14.04 0.53
N VAL A 71 8.45 -13.63 -0.65
CA VAL A 71 9.27 -13.39 -1.85
C VAL A 71 10.19 -12.18 -1.65
N ASP A 72 9.66 -11.05 -1.22
CA ASP A 72 10.40 -9.80 -1.10
C ASP A 72 11.45 -9.87 0.02
N SER A 73 11.20 -10.66 1.07
CA SER A 73 12.20 -10.93 2.13
C SER A 73 13.26 -11.96 1.72
N GLY A 74 13.15 -12.58 0.54
CA GLY A 74 14.05 -13.63 0.07
C GLY A 74 13.87 -14.98 0.79
N LYS A 75 12.79 -15.16 1.56
CA LYS A 75 12.48 -16.44 2.21
C LYS A 75 12.13 -17.52 1.19
N ILE A 76 11.46 -17.14 0.09
CA ILE A 76 11.17 -18.00 -1.06
C ILE A 76 11.47 -17.23 -2.35
N ALA A 77 11.77 -17.96 -3.43
CA ALA A 77 11.90 -17.39 -4.77
C ALA A 77 10.68 -17.77 -5.64
N LEU A 78 10.35 -16.92 -6.63
CA LEU A 78 9.26 -17.23 -7.58
C LEU A 78 9.50 -18.52 -8.38
N THR A 79 10.76 -18.93 -8.49
CA THR A 79 11.20 -20.15 -9.18
C THR A 79 11.22 -21.38 -8.29
N ASP A 80 11.03 -21.25 -6.99
CA ASP A 80 11.06 -22.39 -6.07
C ASP A 80 9.93 -23.37 -6.40
N THR A 81 10.20 -24.64 -6.18
CA THR A 81 9.26 -25.72 -6.42
C THR A 81 8.40 -25.96 -5.19
N VAL A 82 7.09 -25.86 -5.34
CA VAL A 82 6.07 -26.16 -4.33
C VAL A 82 5.47 -27.52 -4.63
N THR A 83 5.42 -28.40 -3.63
CA THR A 83 4.81 -29.73 -3.73
C THR A 83 3.43 -29.70 -3.06
N ALA A 84 2.40 -30.13 -3.77
CA ALA A 84 1.04 -30.25 -3.23
C ALA A 84 0.94 -31.45 -2.29
N SER A 85 0.47 -31.25 -1.06
CA SER A 85 0.12 -32.33 -0.13
C SER A 85 -1.20 -32.98 -0.50
N GLU A 86 -1.55 -34.09 0.13
CA GLU A 86 -2.88 -34.70 0.05
C GLU A 86 -3.96 -33.72 0.53
N ALA A 87 -3.69 -32.96 1.59
CA ALA A 87 -4.62 -31.98 2.15
C ALA A 87 -4.84 -30.79 1.18
N ALA A 88 -3.79 -30.30 0.54
CA ALA A 88 -3.92 -29.24 -0.48
C ALA A 88 -4.69 -29.76 -1.71
N ALA A 89 -4.39 -30.95 -2.20
CA ALA A 89 -5.05 -31.57 -3.36
C ALA A 89 -6.54 -31.88 -3.10
N ALA A 90 -6.92 -32.12 -1.85
CA ALA A 90 -8.31 -32.39 -1.43
C ALA A 90 -9.16 -31.14 -1.23
N LYS A 91 -8.59 -29.91 -1.34
CA LYS A 91 -9.37 -28.67 -1.16
C LYS A 91 -10.48 -28.55 -2.21
N GLY A 92 -11.69 -28.28 -1.71
CA GLY A 92 -12.86 -28.06 -2.55
C GLY A 92 -12.94 -26.65 -3.17
N GLY A 93 -14.05 -26.39 -3.84
CA GLY A 93 -14.35 -25.09 -4.45
C GLY A 93 -13.53 -24.79 -5.70
N SER A 94 -13.08 -23.56 -5.87
CA SER A 94 -12.23 -23.17 -7.02
C SER A 94 -10.85 -23.79 -6.90
N GLN A 95 -10.39 -24.49 -7.95
CA GLN A 95 -9.12 -25.22 -7.94
C GLN A 95 -8.58 -25.42 -9.35
N ILE A 96 -7.31 -25.77 -9.45
CA ILE A 96 -6.67 -26.23 -10.71
C ILE A 96 -6.50 -27.74 -10.72
N TYR A 97 -7.09 -28.44 -9.74
CA TYR A 97 -7.05 -29.89 -9.57
C TYR A 97 -5.64 -30.43 -9.41
N LEU A 98 -4.89 -29.90 -8.43
CA LEU A 98 -3.58 -30.42 -8.06
C LEU A 98 -3.71 -31.87 -7.58
N LYS A 99 -2.77 -32.71 -7.99
CA LYS A 99 -2.62 -34.06 -7.45
C LYS A 99 -1.66 -34.04 -6.27
N ALA A 100 -1.87 -34.94 -5.31
CA ALA A 100 -0.90 -35.14 -4.23
C ALA A 100 0.47 -35.50 -4.80
N GLY A 101 1.52 -34.80 -4.36
CA GLY A 101 2.89 -34.94 -4.88
C GLY A 101 3.15 -34.16 -6.18
N GLU A 102 2.15 -33.52 -6.79
CA GLU A 102 2.37 -32.65 -7.94
C GLU A 102 3.18 -31.43 -7.55
N THR A 103 4.09 -31.01 -8.41
CA THR A 103 4.99 -29.86 -8.19
C THR A 103 4.75 -28.76 -9.21
N MET A 104 4.76 -27.51 -8.73
CA MET A 104 4.68 -26.31 -9.58
C MET A 104 5.57 -25.21 -8.98
N SER A 105 5.94 -24.22 -9.79
CA SER A 105 6.67 -23.05 -9.28
C SER A 105 5.80 -22.18 -8.37
N VAL A 106 6.41 -21.47 -7.43
CA VAL A 106 5.74 -20.42 -6.64
C VAL A 106 4.99 -19.43 -7.56
N SER A 107 5.60 -19.05 -8.68
CA SER A 107 4.99 -18.16 -9.68
C SER A 107 3.70 -18.76 -10.28
N ASP A 108 3.68 -20.02 -10.66
CA ASP A 108 2.47 -20.65 -11.23
C ASP A 108 1.39 -20.88 -10.17
N MET A 109 1.79 -21.20 -8.91
CA MET A 109 0.87 -21.29 -7.79
C MET A 109 0.21 -19.93 -7.53
N LEU A 110 1.01 -18.85 -7.44
CA LEU A 110 0.52 -17.48 -7.22
C LEU A 110 -0.39 -17.02 -8.37
N LYS A 111 -0.01 -17.31 -9.63
CA LYS A 111 -0.85 -17.06 -10.81
C LYS A 111 -2.20 -17.76 -10.69
N SER A 112 -2.22 -19.03 -10.31
CA SER A 112 -3.46 -19.81 -10.16
C SER A 112 -4.36 -19.26 -9.04
N ILE A 113 -3.77 -18.79 -7.95
CA ILE A 113 -4.49 -18.13 -6.84
C ILE A 113 -5.12 -16.81 -7.31
N ALA A 114 -4.33 -15.95 -7.97
CA ALA A 114 -4.77 -14.61 -8.39
C ALA A 114 -5.84 -14.68 -9.49
N VAL A 115 -5.64 -15.52 -10.51
CA VAL A 115 -6.48 -15.59 -11.71
C VAL A 115 -7.72 -16.45 -11.47
N SER A 116 -7.52 -17.72 -11.13
CA SER A 116 -8.61 -18.71 -11.00
C SER A 116 -9.09 -18.94 -9.57
N SER A 117 -8.52 -18.22 -8.61
CA SER A 117 -8.91 -18.38 -7.18
C SER A 117 -8.61 -19.76 -6.60
N ALA A 118 -7.60 -20.47 -7.09
CA ALA A 118 -7.28 -21.85 -6.77
C ALA A 118 -7.06 -22.08 -5.26
N ASN A 119 -7.94 -22.85 -4.62
CA ASN A 119 -7.87 -23.16 -3.19
C ASN A 119 -6.76 -24.16 -2.88
N ASP A 120 -6.58 -25.16 -3.75
CA ASP A 120 -5.50 -26.14 -3.70
C ASP A 120 -4.11 -25.46 -3.74
N CYS A 121 -3.91 -24.51 -4.64
CA CYS A 121 -2.68 -23.73 -4.71
C CYS A 121 -2.50 -22.84 -3.45
N ALA A 122 -3.56 -22.23 -2.94
CA ALA A 122 -3.49 -21.41 -1.73
C ALA A 122 -3.05 -22.24 -0.51
N CYS A 123 -3.59 -23.46 -0.36
CA CYS A 123 -3.23 -24.39 0.70
C CYS A 123 -1.77 -24.89 0.53
N ALA A 124 -1.38 -25.29 -0.68
CA ALA A 124 -0.02 -25.73 -0.95
C ALA A 124 1.02 -24.63 -0.67
N MET A 125 0.72 -23.37 -1.03
CA MET A 125 1.58 -22.23 -0.69
C MET A 125 1.62 -21.95 0.81
N ALA A 126 0.49 -22.07 1.51
CA ALA A 126 0.45 -21.92 2.96
C ALA A 126 1.34 -22.95 3.67
N GLU A 127 1.25 -24.21 3.26
CA GLU A 127 2.08 -25.30 3.78
C GLU A 127 3.58 -25.07 3.42
N HIS A 128 3.88 -24.64 2.22
CA HIS A 128 5.24 -24.36 1.78
C HIS A 128 5.92 -23.25 2.60
N ILE A 129 5.16 -22.17 2.93
CA ILE A 129 5.69 -21.02 3.67
C ILE A 129 5.79 -21.29 5.17
N ALA A 130 4.79 -21.95 5.75
CA ALA A 130 4.64 -22.07 7.21
C ALA A 130 4.72 -23.50 7.74
N GLY A 131 4.87 -24.51 6.88
CA GLY A 131 4.91 -25.93 7.24
C GLY A 131 3.52 -26.55 7.42
N SER A 132 2.46 -25.76 7.64
CA SER A 132 1.07 -26.22 7.69
C SER A 132 0.12 -25.06 7.44
N GLU A 133 -1.15 -25.38 7.01
CA GLU A 133 -2.20 -24.37 6.88
C GLU A 133 -2.49 -23.68 8.22
N SER A 134 -2.51 -24.42 9.33
CA SER A 134 -2.79 -23.85 10.66
C SER A 134 -1.71 -22.86 11.10
N ALA A 135 -0.43 -23.16 10.85
CA ALA A 135 0.64 -22.21 11.11
C ALA A 135 0.56 -20.96 10.21
N PHE A 136 0.16 -21.13 8.95
CA PHE A 136 -0.06 -20.02 8.03
C PHE A 136 -1.24 -19.14 8.48
N VAL A 137 -2.34 -19.73 8.93
CA VAL A 137 -3.49 -19.01 9.50
C VAL A 137 -3.09 -18.20 10.74
N ALA A 138 -2.22 -18.75 11.58
CA ALA A 138 -1.65 -17.99 12.69
C ALA A 138 -0.82 -16.78 12.21
N MET A 139 -0.08 -16.92 11.08
CA MET A 139 0.62 -15.79 10.45
C MET A 139 -0.38 -14.77 9.89
N MET A 140 -1.46 -15.21 9.21
CA MET A 140 -2.51 -14.33 8.69
C MET A 140 -3.13 -13.47 9.79
N ASN A 141 -3.50 -14.07 10.93
CA ASN A 141 -4.11 -13.36 12.05
C ASN A 141 -3.12 -12.40 12.72
N ARG A 142 -1.86 -12.77 12.89
CA ARG A 142 -0.82 -11.87 13.39
C ARG A 142 -0.65 -10.68 12.44
N ARG A 143 -0.57 -10.93 11.13
CA ARG A 143 -0.43 -9.87 10.14
C ARG A 143 -1.63 -8.94 10.11
N ALA A 144 -2.84 -9.48 10.28
CA ALA A 144 -4.05 -8.68 10.43
C ALA A 144 -3.95 -7.72 11.63
N GLN A 145 -3.48 -8.19 12.78
CA GLN A 145 -3.25 -7.34 13.96
C GLN A 145 -2.21 -6.24 13.70
N GLU A 146 -1.09 -6.57 13.06
CA GLU A 146 -0.04 -5.60 12.69
C GLU A 146 -0.56 -4.51 11.73
N LEU A 147 -1.51 -4.85 10.86
CA LEU A 147 -2.16 -3.92 9.94
C LEU A 147 -3.32 -3.13 10.56
N GLY A 148 -3.67 -3.40 11.83
CA GLY A 148 -4.81 -2.78 12.50
C GLY A 148 -6.18 -3.27 12.02
N MET A 149 -6.26 -4.48 11.46
CA MET A 149 -7.49 -5.12 10.98
C MET A 149 -8.28 -5.70 12.15
N ASN A 150 -8.95 -4.82 12.90
CA ASN A 150 -9.58 -5.16 14.17
C ASN A 150 -10.89 -5.97 14.02
N ASP A 151 -11.49 -5.97 12.84
CA ASP A 151 -12.72 -6.70 12.54
C ASP A 151 -12.45 -8.10 11.96
N THR A 152 -11.17 -8.50 11.85
CA THR A 152 -10.75 -9.67 11.11
C THR A 152 -10.35 -10.84 12.01
N SER A 153 -10.85 -12.03 11.65
CA SER A 153 -10.33 -13.30 12.12
C SER A 153 -10.34 -14.33 10.98
N PHE A 154 -9.18 -14.89 10.68
CA PHE A 154 -9.04 -15.96 9.69
C PHE A 154 -9.00 -17.33 10.36
N VAL A 155 -9.68 -18.32 9.75
CA VAL A 155 -9.64 -19.72 10.19
C VAL A 155 -9.08 -20.67 9.12
N ASN A 156 -8.96 -20.19 7.87
CA ASN A 156 -8.28 -20.89 6.78
C ASN A 156 -7.66 -19.88 5.79
N CYS A 157 -6.82 -20.37 4.87
CA CYS A 157 -6.13 -19.53 3.90
C CYS A 157 -6.92 -19.29 2.59
N THR A 158 -8.12 -19.85 2.46
CA THR A 158 -8.89 -19.88 1.20
C THR A 158 -10.18 -19.06 1.23
N GLY A 159 -10.80 -18.94 2.39
CA GLY A 159 -12.12 -18.36 2.57
C GLY A 159 -13.29 -19.33 2.30
N LEU A 160 -13.02 -20.63 2.30
CA LEU A 160 -14.08 -21.65 2.30
C LEU A 160 -14.86 -21.59 3.62
N ASP A 161 -16.17 -21.87 3.56
CA ASP A 161 -17.11 -21.84 4.68
C ASP A 161 -17.65 -23.24 5.02
N ASP A 162 -16.90 -24.29 4.72
CA ASP A 162 -17.27 -25.71 4.87
C ASP A 162 -16.83 -26.36 6.19
N GLY A 163 -16.15 -25.62 7.07
CA GLY A 163 -15.70 -26.12 8.37
C GLY A 163 -16.58 -25.66 9.54
N ALA A 164 -16.52 -26.39 10.65
CA ALA A 164 -17.27 -26.05 11.89
C ALA A 164 -16.92 -24.64 12.41
N ASP A 165 -15.66 -24.20 12.21
CA ASP A 165 -15.17 -22.89 12.63
C ASP A 165 -15.41 -21.79 11.59
N ALA A 166 -16.02 -22.08 10.45
CA ALA A 166 -16.26 -21.11 9.37
C ALA A 166 -17.08 -19.89 9.83
N VAL A 167 -17.93 -20.05 10.85
CA VAL A 167 -18.66 -18.96 11.48
C VAL A 167 -17.74 -17.89 12.06
N ASN A 168 -16.52 -18.24 12.43
CA ASN A 168 -15.49 -17.33 12.97
C ASN A 168 -14.63 -16.68 11.88
N HIS A 169 -14.76 -17.12 10.62
CA HIS A 169 -14.03 -16.55 9.50
C HIS A 169 -14.70 -15.25 9.05
N ARG A 170 -14.28 -14.13 9.61
CA ARG A 170 -14.90 -12.81 9.44
C ARG A 170 -13.87 -11.74 9.15
N THR A 171 -14.31 -10.73 8.42
CA THR A 171 -13.57 -9.49 8.16
C THR A 171 -14.57 -8.37 7.84
N SER A 172 -14.08 -7.16 7.66
CA SER A 172 -14.88 -6.00 7.21
C SER A 172 -14.39 -5.47 5.87
N ALA A 173 -15.20 -4.64 5.20
CA ALA A 173 -14.76 -3.98 3.96
C ALA A 173 -13.56 -3.05 4.22
N TYR A 174 -13.52 -2.40 5.38
CA TYR A 174 -12.39 -1.57 5.80
C TYR A 174 -11.10 -2.39 5.93
N ASP A 175 -11.14 -3.51 6.63
CA ASP A 175 -9.98 -4.38 6.83
C ASP A 175 -9.49 -5.00 5.51
N ILE A 176 -10.42 -5.36 4.61
CA ILE A 176 -10.06 -5.80 3.26
C ILE A 176 -9.33 -4.68 2.50
N ALA A 177 -9.78 -3.44 2.61
CA ALA A 177 -9.11 -2.31 1.98
C ALA A 177 -7.69 -2.11 2.55
N LEU A 178 -7.47 -2.27 3.87
CA LEU A 178 -6.16 -2.20 4.51
C LEU A 178 -5.19 -3.25 3.96
N MET A 179 -5.57 -4.54 3.95
CA MET A 179 -4.69 -5.59 3.42
C MET A 179 -4.48 -5.47 1.91
N SER A 180 -5.48 -5.00 1.15
CA SER A 180 -5.36 -4.74 -0.28
C SER A 180 -4.39 -3.59 -0.55
N ARG A 181 -4.45 -2.52 0.25
CA ARG A 181 -3.51 -1.40 0.17
C ARG A 181 -2.08 -1.85 0.48
N GLN A 182 -1.89 -2.64 1.54
CA GLN A 182 -0.58 -3.18 1.88
C GLN A 182 0.01 -3.96 0.70
N LEU A 183 -0.78 -4.83 0.09
CA LEU A 183 -0.36 -5.65 -1.05
C LEU A 183 -0.02 -4.79 -2.27
N LEU A 184 -0.88 -3.82 -2.65
CA LEU A 184 -0.68 -3.03 -3.86
C LEU A 184 0.45 -1.99 -3.75
N LYS A 185 0.57 -1.34 -2.58
CA LYS A 185 1.53 -0.26 -2.36
C LYS A 185 2.95 -0.78 -2.15
N TYR A 186 3.10 -1.84 -1.36
CA TYR A 186 4.42 -2.31 -0.93
C TYR A 186 4.92 -3.55 -1.68
N HIS A 187 4.02 -4.25 -2.37
CA HIS A 187 4.34 -5.46 -3.15
C HIS A 187 3.80 -5.34 -4.59
N PRO A 188 4.20 -4.29 -5.35
CA PRO A 188 3.60 -3.98 -6.66
C PRO A 188 3.77 -5.09 -7.71
N LEU A 189 4.71 -6.01 -7.52
CA LEU A 189 4.91 -7.18 -8.38
C LEU A 189 3.64 -8.04 -8.50
N ILE A 190 2.76 -8.02 -7.49
CA ILE A 190 1.49 -8.76 -7.52
C ILE A 190 0.61 -8.38 -8.72
N LYS A 191 0.73 -7.16 -9.23
CA LYS A 191 -0.03 -6.69 -10.39
C LYS A 191 0.28 -7.49 -11.66
N ASN A 192 1.47 -8.08 -11.78
CA ASN A 192 1.84 -8.96 -12.88
C ASN A 192 0.96 -10.22 -12.92
N TYR A 193 0.31 -10.59 -11.82
CA TYR A 193 -0.59 -11.74 -11.70
C TYR A 193 -2.06 -11.31 -11.70
N THR A 194 -2.42 -10.27 -10.95
CA THR A 194 -3.82 -9.87 -10.79
C THR A 194 -4.42 -9.23 -12.02
N THR A 195 -3.60 -8.67 -12.92
CA THR A 195 -4.03 -8.09 -14.22
C THR A 195 -4.17 -9.10 -15.34
N ILE A 196 -3.76 -10.34 -15.14
CA ILE A 196 -3.91 -11.40 -16.16
C ILE A 196 -5.39 -11.69 -16.35
N TRP A 197 -5.90 -11.57 -17.60
CA TRP A 197 -7.26 -11.96 -17.95
C TRP A 197 -7.38 -13.45 -18.20
N MET A 198 -6.50 -14.00 -19.04
CA MET A 198 -6.42 -15.43 -19.37
C MET A 198 -4.96 -15.81 -19.51
N ASP A 199 -4.60 -16.98 -19.02
CA ASP A 199 -3.26 -17.56 -19.14
C ASP A 199 -3.35 -19.09 -18.99
N THR A 200 -2.22 -19.74 -18.96
CA THR A 200 -2.12 -21.20 -18.78
C THR A 200 -1.06 -21.54 -17.73
N VAL A 201 -1.18 -22.74 -17.18
CA VAL A 201 -0.15 -23.41 -16.36
C VAL A 201 0.10 -24.82 -16.88
N ARG A 202 1.01 -25.57 -16.27
CA ARG A 202 1.37 -26.94 -16.69
C ARG A 202 1.81 -27.01 -18.16
N GLY A 203 2.72 -26.09 -18.56
CA GLY A 203 3.22 -26.09 -19.94
C GLY A 203 2.16 -25.83 -21.01
N GLY A 204 1.10 -25.09 -20.66
CA GLY A 204 0.03 -24.74 -21.61
C GLY A 204 -1.17 -25.70 -21.60
N THR A 205 -1.15 -26.74 -20.77
CA THR A 205 -2.22 -27.77 -20.78
C THR A 205 -3.41 -27.45 -19.90
N PHE A 206 -3.31 -26.45 -18.99
CA PHE A 206 -4.41 -26.03 -18.12
C PHE A 206 -4.66 -24.52 -18.25
N GLY A 207 -5.87 -24.16 -18.73
CA GLY A 207 -6.28 -22.77 -18.93
C GLY A 207 -6.75 -22.11 -17.63
N LEU A 208 -6.31 -20.87 -17.40
CA LEU A 208 -6.76 -20.00 -16.34
C LEU A 208 -7.61 -18.85 -16.90
N SER A 209 -8.68 -18.49 -16.20
CA SER A 209 -9.52 -17.33 -16.53
C SER A 209 -9.79 -16.50 -15.26
N ASN A 210 -9.60 -15.20 -15.35
CA ASN A 210 -9.75 -14.32 -14.20
C ASN A 210 -11.21 -14.23 -13.77
N THR A 211 -11.44 -14.50 -12.49
CA THR A 211 -12.77 -14.38 -11.86
C THR A 211 -13.23 -12.94 -11.74
N ASN A 212 -12.31 -11.99 -11.75
CA ASN A 212 -12.59 -10.54 -11.73
C ASN A 212 -12.80 -10.00 -13.17
N LYS A 213 -14.04 -9.88 -13.58
CA LYS A 213 -14.37 -9.39 -14.94
C LYS A 213 -13.96 -7.93 -15.17
N LEU A 214 -13.71 -7.13 -14.11
CA LEU A 214 -13.24 -5.74 -14.27
C LEU A 214 -11.87 -5.69 -14.95
N ILE A 215 -11.02 -6.70 -14.80
CA ILE A 215 -9.72 -6.78 -15.49
C ILE A 215 -9.86 -6.63 -17.00
N ARG A 216 -10.92 -7.16 -17.58
CA ARG A 216 -11.17 -7.04 -19.03
C ARG A 216 -12.01 -5.82 -19.42
N PHE A 217 -12.98 -5.44 -18.55
CA PHE A 217 -14.07 -4.54 -18.95
C PHE A 217 -14.04 -3.19 -18.23
N TYR A 218 -13.01 -2.91 -17.40
CA TYR A 218 -12.85 -1.63 -16.72
C TYR A 218 -11.44 -1.08 -16.98
N SER A 219 -11.36 0.08 -17.62
CA SER A 219 -10.08 0.70 -17.96
C SER A 219 -9.25 1.02 -16.72
N GLY A 220 -8.00 0.59 -16.73
CA GLY A 220 -7.07 0.81 -15.63
C GLY A 220 -7.20 -0.21 -14.48
N ALA A 221 -8.05 -1.25 -14.58
CA ALA A 221 -8.17 -2.27 -13.53
C ALA A 221 -6.81 -2.98 -13.28
N THR A 222 -6.39 -3.02 -12.00
CA THR A 222 -5.13 -3.62 -11.53
C THR A 222 -5.35 -4.88 -10.68
N GLY A 223 -6.57 -5.16 -10.22
CA GLY A 223 -6.86 -6.32 -9.39
C GLY A 223 -8.24 -6.26 -8.73
N LEU A 224 -8.43 -6.89 -7.59
CA LEU A 224 -7.56 -7.87 -6.91
C LEU A 224 -8.23 -9.23 -6.87
N LYS A 225 -9.33 -9.36 -6.07
CA LYS A 225 -9.88 -10.67 -5.75
C LYS A 225 -11.39 -10.66 -5.56
N THR A 226 -12.07 -11.61 -6.24
CA THR A 226 -13.48 -11.92 -6.03
C THR A 226 -13.67 -12.97 -4.94
N GLY A 227 -14.84 -12.96 -4.31
CA GLY A 227 -15.30 -14.00 -3.40
C GLY A 227 -16.78 -14.31 -3.60
N PHE A 228 -17.15 -15.55 -3.39
CA PHE A 228 -18.55 -16.00 -3.33
C PHE A 228 -18.66 -17.28 -2.52
N THR A 229 -19.58 -17.30 -1.57
CA THR A 229 -20.21 -18.48 -1.01
C THR A 229 -21.68 -18.13 -0.76
N SER A 230 -22.53 -19.13 -0.53
CA SER A 230 -23.94 -18.89 -0.22
C SER A 230 -24.13 -18.04 1.04
N GLY A 231 -23.24 -18.18 2.03
CA GLY A 231 -23.28 -17.41 3.27
C GLY A 231 -22.72 -15.99 3.14
N ALA A 232 -21.69 -15.80 2.32
CA ALA A 232 -21.03 -14.50 2.12
C ALA A 232 -21.76 -13.60 1.13
N GLY A 233 -22.49 -14.16 0.15
CA GLY A 233 -22.91 -13.44 -1.04
C GLY A 233 -21.73 -13.12 -1.95
N TYR A 234 -21.90 -12.19 -2.88
CA TYR A 234 -20.84 -11.80 -3.81
C TYR A 234 -19.99 -10.68 -3.22
N CYS A 235 -18.69 -10.96 -3.11
CA CYS A 235 -17.68 -10.02 -2.58
C CYS A 235 -16.62 -9.71 -3.64
N LEU A 236 -16.02 -8.51 -3.57
CA LEU A 236 -14.92 -8.10 -4.43
C LEU A 236 -14.08 -7.04 -3.72
N SER A 237 -12.78 -7.25 -3.71
CA SER A 237 -11.80 -6.18 -3.62
C SER A 237 -11.34 -5.88 -5.04
N ALA A 238 -11.75 -4.74 -5.59
CA ALA A 238 -11.34 -4.26 -6.90
C ALA A 238 -10.28 -3.17 -6.74
N SER A 239 -9.33 -3.10 -7.67
CA SER A 239 -8.41 -1.97 -7.76
C SER A 239 -8.25 -1.49 -9.20
N ALA A 240 -7.99 -0.20 -9.34
CA ALA A 240 -7.71 0.40 -10.63
C ALA A 240 -6.77 1.60 -10.48
N MET A 241 -5.97 1.87 -11.50
CA MET A 241 -5.06 3.01 -11.58
C MET A 241 -5.35 3.86 -12.81
N ARG A 242 -5.48 5.19 -12.62
CA ARG A 242 -5.59 6.19 -13.69
C ARG A 242 -4.83 7.45 -13.29
N ASP A 243 -4.09 8.02 -14.20
CA ASP A 243 -3.40 9.30 -14.04
C ASP A 243 -2.52 9.38 -12.77
N GLY A 244 -1.89 8.25 -12.39
CA GLY A 244 -1.03 8.13 -11.20
C GLY A 244 -1.77 7.92 -9.89
N MET A 245 -3.10 7.92 -9.87
CA MET A 245 -3.93 7.61 -8.71
C MET A 245 -4.40 6.15 -8.77
N GLU A 246 -4.19 5.38 -7.72
CA GLU A 246 -4.69 4.00 -7.59
C GLU A 246 -5.72 3.91 -6.47
N LEU A 247 -6.87 3.33 -6.78
CA LEU A 247 -8.00 3.19 -5.88
C LEU A 247 -8.32 1.73 -5.61
N ILE A 248 -8.82 1.46 -4.40
CA ILE A 248 -9.38 0.19 -3.97
C ILE A 248 -10.87 0.39 -3.68
N ALA A 249 -11.73 -0.37 -4.36
CA ALA A 249 -13.15 -0.45 -4.08
C ALA A 249 -13.48 -1.83 -3.54
N VAL A 250 -13.94 -1.90 -2.29
CA VAL A 250 -14.37 -3.15 -1.65
C VAL A 250 -15.88 -3.15 -1.55
N VAL A 251 -16.52 -4.24 -2.00
CA VAL A 251 -17.96 -4.49 -1.83
C VAL A 251 -18.13 -5.90 -1.27
N MET A 252 -18.90 -6.03 -0.21
CA MET A 252 -19.24 -7.30 0.45
C MET A 252 -20.73 -7.56 0.47
N GLY A 253 -21.11 -8.82 0.34
CA GLY A 253 -22.48 -9.25 0.52
C GLY A 253 -23.47 -8.75 -0.54
N ALA A 254 -23.04 -8.53 -1.77
CA ALA A 254 -23.94 -8.23 -2.88
C ALA A 254 -24.76 -9.46 -3.31
N GLU A 255 -25.97 -9.24 -3.83
CA GLU A 255 -26.88 -10.33 -4.21
C GLU A 255 -26.44 -11.07 -5.48
N THR A 256 -25.81 -10.37 -6.41
CA THR A 256 -25.36 -10.93 -7.69
C THR A 256 -23.95 -10.50 -8.04
N SER A 257 -23.26 -11.26 -8.90
CA SER A 257 -21.95 -10.87 -9.42
C SER A 257 -22.03 -9.60 -10.27
N GLN A 258 -23.18 -9.33 -10.89
CA GLN A 258 -23.40 -8.15 -11.71
C GLN A 258 -23.54 -6.89 -10.84
N SER A 259 -24.38 -6.93 -9.78
CA SER A 259 -24.56 -5.81 -8.84
C SER A 259 -23.26 -5.50 -8.11
N ARG A 260 -22.52 -6.50 -7.66
CA ARG A 260 -21.19 -6.35 -7.06
C ARG A 260 -20.21 -5.62 -7.98
N ASN A 261 -20.12 -6.04 -9.26
CA ASN A 261 -19.20 -5.42 -10.22
C ASN A 261 -19.65 -3.98 -10.55
N ALA A 262 -20.94 -3.74 -10.68
CA ALA A 262 -21.50 -2.39 -10.91
C ALA A 262 -21.18 -1.46 -9.73
N ALA A 263 -21.37 -1.92 -8.50
CA ALA A 263 -21.06 -1.16 -7.29
C ALA A 263 -19.57 -0.79 -7.20
N CYS A 264 -18.65 -1.75 -7.43
CA CYS A 264 -17.22 -1.45 -7.46
C CYS A 264 -16.87 -0.45 -8.57
N LYS A 265 -17.48 -0.60 -9.76
CA LYS A 265 -17.28 0.35 -10.87
C LYS A 265 -17.75 1.76 -10.50
N SER A 266 -18.94 1.90 -9.92
CA SER A 266 -19.48 3.20 -9.49
C SER A 266 -18.59 3.88 -8.45
N LEU A 267 -18.07 3.13 -7.48
CA LEU A 267 -17.13 3.63 -6.49
C LEU A 267 -15.81 4.11 -7.14
N LEU A 268 -15.22 3.33 -8.03
CA LEU A 268 -13.99 3.71 -8.73
C LEU A 268 -14.21 4.93 -9.64
N ASP A 269 -15.31 4.96 -10.40
CA ASP A 269 -15.66 6.09 -11.26
C ASP A 269 -15.86 7.37 -10.43
N TYR A 270 -16.53 7.28 -9.26
CA TYR A 270 -16.68 8.39 -8.33
C TYR A 270 -15.31 8.91 -7.85
N GLY A 271 -14.42 8.02 -7.43
CA GLY A 271 -13.08 8.40 -6.97
C GLY A 271 -12.28 9.12 -8.05
N PHE A 272 -12.22 8.56 -9.26
CA PHE A 272 -11.47 9.16 -10.37
C PHE A 272 -12.12 10.44 -10.93
N ALA A 273 -13.42 10.61 -10.76
CA ALA A 273 -14.10 11.83 -11.18
C ALA A 273 -13.79 13.01 -10.26
N ASN A 274 -13.72 12.76 -8.95
CA ASN A 274 -13.69 13.82 -7.94
C ASN A 274 -12.31 14.09 -7.34
N PHE A 275 -11.40 13.08 -7.33
CA PHE A 275 -10.12 13.18 -6.63
C PHE A 275 -8.92 13.01 -7.56
N ALA A 276 -7.79 13.48 -7.09
CA ALA A 276 -6.48 13.27 -7.71
C ALA A 276 -5.40 13.12 -6.63
N VAL A 277 -4.37 12.35 -6.92
CA VAL A 277 -3.15 12.30 -6.09
C VAL A 277 -2.10 13.20 -6.74
N VAL A 278 -1.45 14.01 -5.92
CA VAL A 278 -0.30 14.82 -6.28
C VAL A 278 0.88 14.37 -5.44
N SER A 279 1.99 14.08 -6.13
CA SER A 279 3.28 13.81 -5.48
C SER A 279 4.27 14.83 -6.03
N PRO A 280 4.76 15.78 -5.21
CA PRO A 280 5.76 16.73 -5.65
C PRO A 280 7.00 16.03 -6.22
N ASP A 281 7.47 16.46 -7.37
CA ASP A 281 8.73 16.01 -7.94
C ASP A 281 9.86 16.88 -7.39
N LEU A 282 10.85 16.24 -6.78
CA LEU A 282 12.05 16.90 -6.26
C LEU A 282 13.30 16.65 -7.13
N SER A 283 13.15 16.00 -8.27
CA SER A 283 14.28 15.64 -9.14
C SER A 283 15.07 16.84 -9.63
N ASP A 284 14.41 17.97 -9.84
CA ASP A 284 15.01 19.23 -10.30
C ASP A 284 15.50 20.14 -9.16
N CYS A 285 15.30 19.73 -7.90
CA CYS A 285 15.73 20.51 -6.75
C CYS A 285 17.18 20.14 -6.37
N ASP A 286 18.05 21.15 -6.25
CA ASP A 286 19.34 20.95 -5.59
C ASP A 286 19.10 20.68 -4.10
N ASN A 287 19.14 19.41 -3.74
CA ASN A 287 18.89 18.94 -2.37
C ASN A 287 20.20 18.76 -1.57
N GLN A 288 21.35 19.21 -2.12
CA GLN A 288 22.64 19.14 -1.45
C GLN A 288 22.88 20.37 -0.58
N ILE A 289 23.10 20.15 0.69
CA ILE A 289 23.40 21.23 1.66
C ILE A 289 24.88 21.15 2.04
N PRO A 290 25.64 22.26 1.88
CA PRO A 290 27.04 22.30 2.31
C PRO A 290 27.19 22.06 3.81
N VAL A 291 28.15 21.19 4.18
CA VAL A 291 28.45 20.88 5.58
C VAL A 291 29.77 21.52 5.99
N ARG A 292 29.71 22.43 6.95
CA ARG A 292 30.90 23.05 7.54
C ARG A 292 31.55 22.12 8.55
N LEU A 293 32.86 22.02 8.48
CA LEU A 293 33.68 21.19 9.39
C LEU A 293 33.29 19.69 9.36
N GLY A 294 32.65 19.23 8.29
CA GLY A 294 32.30 17.84 8.07
C GLY A 294 33.39 17.07 7.32
N LYS A 295 33.45 15.76 7.54
CA LYS A 295 34.29 14.87 6.72
C LYS A 295 33.79 14.85 5.27
N ASP A 296 32.47 14.93 5.08
CA ASP A 296 31.84 15.13 3.77
C ASP A 296 31.52 16.61 3.56
N ALA A 297 31.67 17.08 2.33
CA ALA A 297 31.45 18.49 1.98
C ALA A 297 29.97 18.87 1.92
N GLY A 298 29.07 17.90 1.79
CA GLY A 298 27.63 18.10 1.69
C GLY A 298 26.83 16.93 2.23
N VAL A 299 25.56 17.17 2.46
CA VAL A 299 24.55 16.18 2.87
C VAL A 299 23.28 16.35 2.05
N SER A 300 22.70 15.25 1.58
CA SER A 300 21.43 15.26 0.85
C SER A 300 20.26 15.43 1.82
N ALA A 301 19.34 16.33 1.48
CA ALA A 301 18.05 16.47 2.15
C ALA A 301 17.02 15.60 1.44
N VAL A 302 16.34 14.74 2.21
CA VAL A 302 15.28 13.85 1.71
C VAL A 302 14.00 14.05 2.52
N PRO A 303 12.81 13.81 1.95
CA PRO A 303 11.56 13.88 2.69
C PRO A 303 11.54 12.89 3.85
N GLU A 304 11.11 13.34 5.04
CA GLU A 304 10.94 12.50 6.22
C GLU A 304 9.76 11.55 6.10
N ALA A 305 8.74 11.92 5.31
CA ALA A 305 7.51 11.16 5.12
C ALA A 305 7.09 11.11 3.64
N ASP A 306 6.10 10.25 3.35
CA ASP A 306 5.47 10.17 2.03
C ASP A 306 4.89 11.54 1.62
N MET A 307 5.24 11.99 0.42
CA MET A 307 4.82 13.27 -0.14
C MET A 307 3.47 13.22 -0.84
N ALA A 308 2.91 12.03 -1.05
CA ALA A 308 1.62 11.89 -1.71
C ALA A 308 0.53 12.66 -0.95
N LEU A 309 -0.27 13.40 -1.69
CA LEU A 309 -1.38 14.19 -1.20
C LEU A 309 -2.61 13.93 -2.07
N LEU A 310 -3.69 13.52 -1.42
CA LEU A 310 -4.99 13.40 -2.04
C LEU A 310 -5.70 14.77 -1.99
N ILE A 311 -6.19 15.21 -3.14
CA ILE A 311 -6.87 16.52 -3.30
C ILE A 311 -8.12 16.37 -4.16
N ASP A 312 -9.00 17.37 -4.11
CA ASP A 312 -10.05 17.49 -5.11
C ASP A 312 -9.44 17.69 -6.51
N LYS A 313 -9.95 16.96 -7.49
CA LYS A 313 -9.44 16.99 -8.86
C LYS A 313 -9.45 18.39 -9.47
N ALA A 314 -10.45 19.20 -9.12
CA ALA A 314 -10.56 20.58 -9.57
C ALA A 314 -9.39 21.47 -9.10
N GLN A 315 -8.73 21.12 -8.01
CA GLN A 315 -7.60 21.85 -7.44
C GLN A 315 -6.25 21.48 -8.05
N LYS A 316 -6.18 20.37 -8.81
CA LYS A 316 -4.92 19.79 -9.30
C LYS A 316 -4.07 20.78 -10.10
N SER A 317 -4.68 21.60 -10.96
CA SER A 317 -3.96 22.55 -11.80
C SER A 317 -3.35 23.74 -11.05
N GLY A 318 -3.82 24.00 -9.82
CA GLY A 318 -3.32 25.10 -8.97
C GLY A 318 -2.29 24.66 -7.95
N VAL A 319 -1.90 23.37 -7.92
CA VAL A 319 -0.95 22.88 -6.94
C VAL A 319 0.48 23.22 -7.36
N THR A 320 1.21 23.83 -6.43
CA THR A 320 2.64 24.15 -6.55
C THR A 320 3.39 23.60 -5.35
N SER A 321 4.69 23.35 -5.54
CA SER A 321 5.58 22.93 -4.45
C SER A 321 6.73 23.90 -4.32
N GLU A 322 7.11 24.21 -3.08
CA GLU A 322 8.22 25.08 -2.73
C GLU A 322 9.13 24.36 -1.75
N VAL A 323 10.44 24.33 -2.06
CA VAL A 323 11.47 23.76 -1.21
C VAL A 323 12.26 24.87 -0.53
N THR A 324 12.29 24.85 0.80
CA THR A 324 13.12 25.75 1.59
C THR A 324 14.16 24.92 2.34
N LEU A 325 15.46 25.16 2.06
CA LEU A 325 16.57 24.45 2.68
C LEU A 325 17.43 25.41 3.51
N GLU A 326 18.07 24.88 4.55
CA GLU A 326 19.12 25.56 5.26
C GLU A 326 20.31 25.83 4.31
N PRO A 327 20.84 27.05 4.24
CA PRO A 327 21.92 27.37 3.29
C PRO A 327 23.24 26.64 3.60
N THR A 328 23.44 26.21 4.83
CA THR A 328 24.59 25.43 5.30
C THR A 328 24.33 24.86 6.68
N VAL A 329 24.93 23.72 6.99
CA VAL A 329 24.90 23.10 8.33
C VAL A 329 26.31 22.86 8.83
N THR A 330 26.46 22.73 10.16
CA THR A 330 27.77 22.45 10.77
C THR A 330 27.79 21.04 11.33
N ALA A 331 28.85 20.28 11.01
CA ALA A 331 29.04 18.92 11.53
C ALA A 331 29.27 18.91 13.06
N PRO A 332 28.84 17.84 13.77
CA PRO A 332 28.27 16.64 13.21
C PRO A 332 26.82 16.84 12.76
N VAL A 333 26.40 16.17 11.65
CA VAL A 333 25.02 16.10 11.20
C VAL A 333 24.54 14.68 11.43
N SER A 334 23.44 14.52 12.14
CA SER A 334 22.84 13.21 12.38
C SER A 334 21.89 12.83 11.24
N ARG A 335 21.82 11.55 10.88
CA ARG A 335 20.77 11.05 9.97
C ARG A 335 19.39 11.38 10.56
N GLY A 336 18.48 11.91 9.73
CA GLY A 336 17.15 12.35 10.17
C GLY A 336 17.14 13.77 10.79
N GLN A 337 18.27 14.48 10.86
CA GLN A 337 18.29 15.88 11.30
C GLN A 337 17.55 16.75 10.29
N ARG A 338 16.65 17.62 10.77
CA ARG A 338 15.89 18.54 9.89
C ARG A 338 16.84 19.50 9.20
N LEU A 339 16.68 19.63 7.90
CA LEU A 339 17.50 20.45 6.99
C LEU A 339 16.67 21.46 6.19
N GLY A 340 15.35 21.31 6.20
CA GLY A 340 14.46 22.17 5.46
C GLY A 340 13.01 21.75 5.53
N THR A 341 12.21 22.29 4.62
CA THR A 341 10.77 21.98 4.50
C THR A 341 10.37 22.02 3.03
N LEU A 342 9.60 21.03 2.62
CA LEU A 342 8.82 21.04 1.39
C LEU A 342 7.41 21.50 1.73
N THR A 343 6.94 22.57 1.09
CA THR A 343 5.59 23.09 1.25
C THR A 343 4.81 22.88 -0.04
N VAL A 344 3.67 22.20 0.04
CA VAL A 344 2.73 22.00 -1.07
C VAL A 344 1.56 22.95 -0.89
N LYS A 345 1.26 23.75 -1.91
CA LYS A 345 0.24 24.83 -1.88
C LYS A 345 -0.78 24.66 -3.02
N SER A 346 -1.99 25.14 -2.82
CA SER A 346 -2.97 25.41 -3.89
C SER A 346 -3.35 26.89 -3.81
N GLY A 347 -2.81 27.70 -4.72
CA GLY A 347 -2.82 29.16 -4.57
C GLY A 347 -2.11 29.56 -3.26
N ASP A 348 -2.82 30.33 -2.42
CA ASP A 348 -2.28 30.76 -1.09
C ASP A 348 -2.51 29.74 0.02
N LEU A 349 -3.27 28.68 -0.22
CA LEU A 349 -3.58 27.66 0.77
C LEU A 349 -2.45 26.63 0.86
N VAL A 350 -1.85 26.51 2.05
CA VAL A 350 -0.90 25.42 2.34
C VAL A 350 -1.67 24.12 2.56
N LEU A 351 -1.42 23.13 1.69
CA LEU A 351 -2.07 21.82 1.73
C LEU A 351 -1.29 20.84 2.61
N LYS A 352 0.05 20.88 2.52
CA LYS A 352 0.93 19.97 3.28
C LYS A 352 2.32 20.58 3.45
N GLU A 353 2.91 20.34 4.61
CA GLU A 353 4.32 20.59 4.87
C GLU A 353 5.00 19.27 5.25
N VAL A 354 6.13 18.97 4.60
CA VAL A 354 6.93 17.78 4.85
C VAL A 354 8.33 18.21 5.23
N PRO A 355 8.84 17.84 6.42
CA PRO A 355 10.22 18.09 6.78
C PRO A 355 11.17 17.42 5.79
N LEU A 356 12.23 18.14 5.41
CA LEU A 356 13.36 17.60 4.68
C LEU A 356 14.48 17.32 5.68
N VAL A 357 14.98 16.08 5.69
CA VAL A 357 15.93 15.62 6.71
C VAL A 357 17.18 15.05 6.09
N ALA A 358 18.28 14.99 6.83
CA ALA A 358 19.54 14.43 6.39
C ALA A 358 19.41 12.93 6.04
N ALA A 359 19.74 12.56 4.82
CA ALA A 359 19.71 11.18 4.33
C ALA A 359 20.76 10.29 5.01
N GLN A 360 21.89 10.89 5.42
CA GLN A 360 23.03 10.22 6.04
C GLN A 360 23.60 11.08 7.17
N GLU A 361 24.40 10.46 8.03
CA GLU A 361 25.19 11.19 9.00
C GLU A 361 26.45 11.79 8.35
N VAL A 362 26.95 12.92 8.89
CA VAL A 362 28.23 13.49 8.52
C VAL A 362 29.03 13.76 9.78
N GLU A 363 30.11 13.03 9.95
CA GLU A 363 31.02 13.20 11.09
C GLU A 363 31.78 14.52 11.02
N ARG A 364 32.12 15.06 12.18
CA ARG A 364 32.95 16.24 12.28
C ARG A 364 34.41 15.91 12.03
N LEU A 365 35.11 16.79 11.30
CA LEU A 365 36.57 16.74 11.16
C LEU A 365 37.25 16.86 12.54
N SER A 366 38.25 16.05 12.80
CA SER A 366 39.12 16.19 13.95
C SER A 366 40.02 17.43 13.82
N TYR A 367 40.53 17.93 14.92
CA TYR A 367 41.47 19.05 14.92
C TYR A 367 42.69 18.81 14.03
N GLY A 368 43.20 17.58 13.98
CA GLY A 368 44.33 17.21 13.13
C GLY A 368 44.00 17.26 11.63
N GLU A 369 42.81 16.84 11.24
CA GLU A 369 42.33 16.92 9.86
C GLU A 369 42.10 18.37 9.44
N ILE A 370 41.52 19.19 10.29
CA ILE A 370 41.36 20.63 10.04
C ILE A 370 42.72 21.30 9.84
N TYR A 371 43.68 21.01 10.73
CA TYR A 371 45.04 21.58 10.63
C TYR A 371 45.71 21.19 9.32
N ARG A 372 45.64 19.91 8.94
CA ARG A 372 46.19 19.43 7.65
C ARG A 372 45.53 20.10 6.47
N MET A 373 44.22 20.30 6.48
CA MET A 373 43.47 20.95 5.41
C MET A 373 43.90 22.44 5.24
N VAL A 374 44.08 23.15 6.35
CA VAL A 374 44.52 24.55 6.36
C VAL A 374 45.95 24.66 5.80
N LEU A 375 46.86 23.75 6.21
CA LEU A 375 48.22 23.73 5.71
C LEU A 375 48.29 23.44 4.21
N MET A 376 47.50 22.48 3.71
CA MET A 376 47.43 22.19 2.27
C MET A 376 46.91 23.38 1.46
N ARG A 377 45.84 24.05 1.93
CA ARG A 377 45.32 25.25 1.25
C ARG A 377 46.33 26.40 1.22
N ALA A 378 47.04 26.61 2.34
CA ALA A 378 48.09 27.64 2.41
C ALA A 378 49.30 27.34 1.47
N ALA A 379 49.65 26.06 1.32
CA ALA A 379 50.70 25.62 0.41
C ALA A 379 50.29 25.78 -1.07
N MET A 380 49.03 25.47 -1.42
CA MET A 380 48.52 25.65 -2.78
C MET A 380 48.34 27.13 -3.14
N ALA A 381 47.82 27.97 -2.23
CA ALA A 381 47.70 29.41 -2.45
C ALA A 381 49.09 30.11 -2.69
N LYS A 382 50.19 29.54 -2.23
CA LYS A 382 51.55 30.04 -2.45
C LYS A 382 52.13 29.60 -3.77
N ALA A 383 51.59 28.52 -4.39
CA ALA A 383 52.02 28.07 -5.72
C ALA A 383 51.34 28.86 -6.88
N ASP A 384 50.19 29.49 -6.60
CA ASP A 384 49.45 30.28 -7.58
C ASP A 384 49.73 31.79 -7.49
N ALA A 385 50.70 32.24 -6.69
CA ALA A 385 51.13 33.63 -6.64
C ALA A 385 52.16 33.90 -7.79
N PRO A 386 51.92 34.93 -8.65
CA PRO A 386 52.76 35.25 -9.82
C PRO A 386 54.20 35.63 -9.45
#